data_10bf4addfae646f185770f1f4a4493d7
#
_entry.id   10bf4addfae646f185770f1f4a4493d7
#
_cell.length_a   1.000
_cell.length_b   1.000
_cell.length_c   1.000
_cell.angle_alpha   90.00
_cell.angle_beta   90.00
_cell.angle_gamma   90.00
#
_symmetry.space_group_name_H-M   'P 1'
#
loop_
_entity.id
_entity.type
_entity.pdbx_description
1 polymer ?
#
loop_
_entity_poly.entity_id
_entity_poly.type
_entity_poly.pdbx_seq_one_letter_code
_entity_poly.pdbx_strand_id
1 'polypeptide(L)'
;MQLLARANLIFGLHVHVGIPDRETAIHVMNQARYFLPHIYALSVNSPFWVGHDTGLKGYRLKVFERFPRTGIPDSFESLSEYTDYCNLLVKTGCIDNAKKIWWDIRLHPFFDTLEVRVCDAQSRVDDTLAIAALIQALISKLHKLLRQNVTFRIYRRRLLDENRWRASRYGIDGKLIDFGREKETETRNLIHEFIEFVADEVAELGSRREMNHIERILHEGTGADRQLAVWERTQDIKAVVDHIVAETYQGLSEVELAAKATVAS
;
A
#
# COMPACT_ATOMS: atom_id res chain seq x y z
N MET A 1 -9.83 -14.10 -19.09
CA MET A 1 -9.26 -14.41 -17.75
C MET A 1 -10.24 -15.14 -16.81
N GLN A 2 -11.15 -15.86 -17.33
CA GLN A 2 -12.22 -16.65 -16.68
C GLN A 2 -12.05 -16.96 -15.18
N LEU A 3 -11.38 -18.05 -14.83
CA LEU A 3 -11.22 -18.51 -13.44
C LEU A 3 -10.40 -17.54 -12.59
N LEU A 4 -9.34 -16.95 -13.15
CA LEU A 4 -8.52 -15.97 -12.43
C LEU A 4 -9.34 -14.72 -12.06
N ALA A 5 -10.18 -14.22 -12.96
CA ALA A 5 -11.04 -13.08 -12.67
C ALA A 5 -12.09 -13.41 -11.60
N ARG A 6 -12.68 -14.62 -11.65
CA ARG A 6 -13.64 -15.07 -10.63
C ARG A 6 -13.02 -15.25 -9.26
N ALA A 7 -11.74 -15.62 -9.21
CA ALA A 7 -10.99 -15.78 -7.95
C ALA A 7 -10.43 -14.46 -7.39
N ASN A 8 -10.62 -13.33 -8.09
CA ASN A 8 -10.09 -12.02 -7.68
C ASN A 8 -11.06 -11.29 -6.73
N LEU A 9 -11.48 -11.96 -5.67
CA LEU A 9 -12.33 -11.42 -4.60
C LEU A 9 -11.46 -10.81 -3.51
N ILE A 10 -10.81 -9.70 -3.82
CA ILE A 10 -9.87 -9.01 -2.95
C ILE A 10 -10.16 -7.52 -2.90
N PHE A 11 -9.80 -6.90 -1.78
CA PHE A 11 -10.02 -5.47 -1.52
C PHE A 11 -8.68 -4.78 -1.28
N GLY A 12 -8.48 -3.63 -1.91
CA GLY A 12 -7.26 -2.82 -1.77
C GLY A 12 -7.57 -1.38 -1.49
N LEU A 13 -6.66 -0.71 -0.80
CA LEU A 13 -6.64 0.74 -0.66
C LEU A 13 -5.77 1.32 -1.77
N HIS A 14 -6.32 2.25 -2.54
CA HIS A 14 -5.59 3.04 -3.52
C HIS A 14 -5.54 4.49 -3.08
N VAL A 15 -4.34 5.06 -3.06
CA VAL A 15 -4.12 6.45 -2.72
C VAL A 15 -3.58 7.18 -3.93
N HIS A 16 -4.27 8.22 -4.37
CA HIS A 16 -3.87 9.09 -5.47
C HIS A 16 -3.31 10.39 -4.93
N VAL A 17 -2.08 10.70 -5.28
CA VAL A 17 -1.43 11.97 -4.93
C VAL A 17 -1.19 12.79 -6.20
N GLY A 18 -1.72 14.01 -6.25
CA GLY A 18 -1.57 14.90 -7.39
C GLY A 18 -0.13 15.33 -7.60
N ILE A 19 0.38 15.20 -8.82
CA ILE A 19 1.65 15.78 -9.29
C ILE A 19 1.38 16.35 -10.67
N PRO A 20 1.39 17.67 -10.83
CA PRO A 20 1.00 18.31 -12.09
C PRO A 20 1.94 18.00 -13.27
N ASP A 21 3.24 17.89 -12.99
CA ASP A 21 4.25 17.55 -13.99
C ASP A 21 4.49 16.05 -14.05
N ARG A 22 4.12 15.44 -15.18
CA ARG A 22 4.19 13.98 -15.40
C ARG A 22 5.64 13.46 -15.50
N GLU A 23 6.59 14.26 -16.00
CA GLU A 23 8.01 13.88 -16.01
C GLU A 23 8.55 13.79 -14.57
N THR A 24 8.27 14.79 -13.76
CA THR A 24 8.57 14.79 -12.33
C THR A 24 7.91 13.60 -11.63
N ALA A 25 6.68 13.26 -11.98
CA ALA A 25 5.97 12.11 -11.40
C ALA A 25 6.67 10.77 -11.66
N ILE A 26 7.28 10.57 -12.83
CA ILE A 26 8.10 9.36 -13.12
C ILE A 26 9.31 9.30 -12.20
N HIS A 27 10.03 10.39 -12.02
CA HIS A 27 11.19 10.44 -11.13
C HIS A 27 10.81 10.21 -9.67
N VAL A 28 9.70 10.78 -9.20
CA VAL A 28 9.17 10.53 -7.84
C VAL A 28 8.73 9.08 -7.71
N MET A 29 8.05 8.51 -8.71
CA MET A 29 7.64 7.10 -8.72
C MET A 29 8.85 6.17 -8.55
N ASN A 30 9.94 6.40 -9.30
CA ASN A 30 11.15 5.60 -9.21
C ASN A 30 11.73 5.54 -7.80
N GLN A 31 11.73 6.66 -7.08
CA GLN A 31 12.25 6.77 -5.72
C GLN A 31 11.27 6.18 -4.69
N ALA A 32 9.96 6.43 -4.86
CA ALA A 32 8.91 5.94 -3.97
C ALA A 32 8.84 4.40 -3.90
N ARG A 33 9.30 3.70 -4.94
CA ARG A 33 9.36 2.23 -5.00
C ARG A 33 10.08 1.61 -3.79
N TYR A 34 11.11 2.26 -3.26
CA TYR A 34 11.83 1.81 -2.07
C TYR A 34 10.94 1.72 -0.84
N PHE A 35 9.99 2.64 -0.69
CA PHE A 35 9.12 2.75 0.47
C PHE A 35 7.88 1.86 0.40
N LEU A 36 7.57 1.26 -0.77
CA LEU A 36 6.38 0.43 -0.92
C LEU A 36 6.33 -0.77 0.04
N PRO A 37 7.41 -1.52 0.28
CA PRO A 37 7.40 -2.59 1.28
C PRO A 37 7.14 -2.10 2.71
N HIS A 38 7.59 -0.90 3.09
CA HIS A 38 7.36 -0.30 4.41
C HIS A 38 5.87 0.05 4.58
N ILE A 39 5.30 0.72 3.57
CA ILE A 39 3.86 1.05 3.52
C ILE A 39 3.01 -0.22 3.54
N TYR A 40 3.43 -1.24 2.79
CA TYR A 40 2.72 -2.51 2.75
C TYR A 40 2.76 -3.23 4.10
N ALA A 41 3.90 -3.24 4.79
CA ALA A 41 4.02 -3.84 6.12
C ALA A 41 3.08 -3.20 7.14
N LEU A 42 2.83 -1.89 7.05
CA LEU A 42 1.84 -1.16 7.87
C LEU A 42 0.39 -1.50 7.51
N SER A 43 0.15 -1.84 6.24
CA SER A 43 -1.20 -1.95 5.68
C SER A 43 -1.68 -3.39 5.48
N VAL A 44 -0.92 -4.41 5.91
CA VAL A 44 -1.35 -5.81 5.79
C VAL A 44 -2.62 -6.06 6.59
N ASN A 45 -3.64 -6.60 5.92
CA ASN A 45 -4.97 -6.82 6.51
C ASN A 45 -5.71 -8.01 5.84
N SER A 46 -4.97 -8.97 5.27
CA SER A 46 -5.56 -10.09 4.53
C SER A 46 -4.89 -11.43 4.88
N PRO A 47 -4.93 -11.89 6.16
CA PRO A 47 -4.25 -13.11 6.55
C PRO A 47 -5.00 -14.38 6.16
N PHE A 48 -6.31 -14.29 5.85
CA PHE A 48 -7.15 -15.43 5.53
C PHE A 48 -7.50 -15.50 4.04
N TRP A 49 -7.59 -16.72 3.52
CA TRP A 49 -8.10 -17.01 2.18
C TRP A 49 -8.97 -18.26 2.19
N VAL A 50 -10.19 -18.13 1.66
CA VAL A 50 -11.18 -19.24 1.60
C VAL A 50 -11.37 -19.90 2.99
N GLY A 51 -11.40 -19.08 4.04
CA GLY A 51 -11.62 -19.55 5.42
C GLY A 51 -10.39 -20.15 6.12
N HIS A 52 -9.21 -20.12 5.49
CA HIS A 52 -7.97 -20.68 6.05
C HIS A 52 -6.96 -19.57 6.36
N ASP A 53 -6.23 -19.73 7.48
CA ASP A 53 -5.01 -18.97 7.73
C ASP A 53 -3.96 -19.33 6.66
N THR A 54 -3.48 -18.33 5.96
CA THR A 54 -2.52 -18.51 4.86
C THR A 54 -1.07 -18.53 5.30
N GLY A 55 -0.81 -18.20 6.57
CA GLY A 55 0.52 -17.96 7.09
C GLY A 55 1.16 -16.66 6.59
N LEU A 56 0.43 -15.81 5.86
CA LEU A 56 0.87 -14.48 5.42
C LEU A 56 -0.04 -13.42 6.05
N LYS A 57 0.50 -12.28 6.45
CA LYS A 57 -0.30 -11.16 6.96
C LYS A 57 -0.99 -10.37 5.83
N GLY A 58 -0.41 -10.41 4.61
CA GLY A 58 -0.94 -9.75 3.42
C GLY A 58 -1.06 -10.71 2.24
N TYR A 59 -2.08 -11.56 2.22
CA TYR A 59 -2.30 -12.54 1.15
C TYR A 59 -2.90 -11.94 -0.12
N ARG A 60 -3.57 -10.79 -0.02
CA ARG A 60 -4.20 -10.11 -1.16
C ARG A 60 -3.25 -9.97 -2.35
N LEU A 61 -2.01 -9.54 -2.14
CA LEU A 61 -1.06 -9.37 -3.23
C LEU A 61 -0.70 -10.70 -3.90
N LYS A 62 -0.69 -11.83 -3.16
CA LYS A 62 -0.46 -13.16 -3.73
C LYS A 62 -1.60 -13.62 -4.64
N VAL A 63 -2.83 -13.26 -4.31
CA VAL A 63 -3.98 -13.48 -5.20
C VAL A 63 -3.83 -12.63 -6.46
N PHE A 64 -3.45 -11.36 -6.31
CA PHE A 64 -3.33 -10.40 -7.39
C PHE A 64 -2.15 -10.68 -8.33
N GLU A 65 -1.04 -11.23 -7.83
CA GLU A 65 0.15 -11.62 -8.63
C GLU A 65 -0.13 -12.64 -9.72
N ARG A 66 -1.29 -13.33 -9.70
CA ARG A 66 -1.73 -14.22 -10.78
C ARG A 66 -2.05 -13.46 -12.06
N PHE A 67 -2.29 -12.15 -11.98
CA PHE A 67 -2.51 -11.30 -13.15
C PHE A 67 -1.17 -10.80 -13.70
N PRO A 68 -1.07 -10.62 -15.02
CA PRO A 68 0.10 -10.02 -15.64
C PRO A 68 0.21 -8.54 -15.24
N ARG A 69 1.41 -7.99 -15.31
CA ARG A 69 1.69 -6.56 -15.08
C ARG A 69 1.32 -6.07 -13.67
N THR A 70 1.56 -6.92 -12.67
CA THR A 70 1.42 -6.64 -11.24
C THR A 70 2.79 -6.53 -10.57
N GLY A 71 2.83 -6.15 -9.29
CA GLY A 71 4.04 -6.01 -8.50
C GLY A 71 4.69 -4.63 -8.62
N ILE A 72 5.89 -4.50 -8.08
CA ILE A 72 6.66 -3.25 -8.16
C ILE A 72 7.12 -3.02 -9.60
N PRO A 73 6.90 -1.83 -10.22
CA PRO A 73 7.39 -1.55 -11.57
C PRO A 73 8.92 -1.52 -11.64
N ASP A 74 9.48 -1.67 -12.81
CA ASP A 74 10.86 -1.26 -13.08
C ASP A 74 10.98 0.27 -13.00
N SER A 75 12.21 0.80 -12.92
CA SER A 75 12.45 2.23 -13.05
C SER A 75 12.41 2.64 -14.50
N PHE A 76 11.99 3.87 -14.76
CA PHE A 76 11.98 4.50 -16.09
C PHE A 76 12.86 5.75 -16.06
N GLU A 77 13.67 5.94 -17.09
CA GLU A 77 14.56 7.10 -17.17
C GLU A 77 13.79 8.39 -17.49
N SER A 78 12.66 8.28 -18.18
CA SER A 78 11.84 9.41 -18.61
C SER A 78 10.36 9.04 -18.77
N LEU A 79 9.50 10.05 -18.87
CA LEU A 79 8.11 9.89 -19.27
C LEU A 79 7.98 9.30 -20.69
N SER A 80 8.91 9.63 -21.58
CA SER A 80 8.94 9.04 -22.93
C SER A 80 9.10 7.53 -22.88
N GLU A 81 10.09 7.03 -22.15
CA GLU A 81 10.32 5.59 -21.98
C GLU A 81 9.08 4.88 -21.37
N TYR A 82 8.49 5.47 -20.33
CA TYR A 82 7.26 4.96 -19.74
C TYR A 82 6.11 4.91 -20.75
N THR A 83 5.97 5.96 -21.55
CA THR A 83 4.91 6.08 -22.56
C THR A 83 5.12 5.08 -23.69
N ASP A 84 6.37 4.90 -24.14
CA ASP A 84 6.72 3.93 -25.18
C ASP A 84 6.45 2.49 -24.73
N TYR A 85 6.76 2.19 -23.47
CA TYR A 85 6.39 0.90 -22.86
C TYR A 85 4.87 0.67 -22.89
N CYS A 86 4.07 1.65 -22.46
CA CYS A 86 2.62 1.57 -22.49
C CYS A 86 2.08 1.41 -23.91
N ASN A 87 2.58 2.22 -24.85
CA ASN A 87 2.18 2.21 -26.26
C ASN A 87 2.52 0.88 -26.95
N LEU A 88 3.67 0.28 -26.61
CA LEU A 88 4.04 -1.03 -27.13
C LEU A 88 3.00 -2.09 -26.74
N LEU A 89 2.59 -2.11 -25.47
CA LEU A 89 1.58 -3.06 -24.98
C LEU A 89 0.21 -2.85 -25.64
N VAL A 90 -0.17 -1.60 -25.91
CA VAL A 90 -1.41 -1.28 -26.63
C VAL A 90 -1.30 -1.70 -28.11
N LYS A 91 -0.22 -1.32 -28.78
CA LYS A 91 0.02 -1.62 -30.19
C LYS A 91 0.06 -3.13 -30.48
N THR A 92 0.59 -3.91 -29.54
CA THR A 92 0.66 -5.37 -29.66
C THR A 92 -0.61 -6.09 -29.21
N GLY A 93 -1.67 -5.36 -28.82
CA GLY A 93 -2.93 -5.94 -28.38
C GLY A 93 -2.89 -6.61 -27.01
N CYS A 94 -1.80 -6.43 -26.22
CA CYS A 94 -1.70 -6.98 -24.86
C CYS A 94 -2.71 -6.32 -23.91
N ILE A 95 -2.96 -5.03 -24.10
CA ILE A 95 -3.94 -4.22 -23.38
C ILE A 95 -4.62 -3.25 -24.35
N ASP A 96 -5.80 -2.77 -23.99
CA ASP A 96 -6.51 -1.71 -24.74
C ASP A 96 -6.10 -0.31 -24.26
N ASN A 97 -5.66 -0.19 -23.00
CA ASN A 97 -5.16 1.05 -22.41
C ASN A 97 -4.34 0.77 -21.14
N ALA A 98 -3.59 1.78 -20.66
CA ALA A 98 -2.69 1.69 -19.51
C ALA A 98 -3.40 1.44 -18.15
N LYS A 99 -4.74 1.52 -18.05
CA LYS A 99 -5.45 1.10 -16.83
C LYS A 99 -5.22 -0.37 -16.49
N LYS A 100 -4.90 -1.20 -17.49
CA LYS A 100 -4.61 -2.65 -17.32
C LYS A 100 -3.16 -2.94 -16.91
N ILE A 101 -2.39 -1.93 -16.54
CA ILE A 101 -1.10 -2.04 -15.87
C ILE A 101 -1.40 -1.89 -14.37
N TRP A 102 -1.24 -2.98 -13.61
CA TRP A 102 -1.70 -3.07 -12.22
C TRP A 102 -0.53 -3.10 -11.23
N TRP A 103 0.51 -2.31 -11.49
CA TRP A 103 1.65 -2.19 -10.59
C TRP A 103 1.27 -1.63 -9.21
N ASP A 104 2.09 -1.88 -8.23
CA ASP A 104 1.93 -1.43 -6.84
C ASP A 104 2.00 0.09 -6.68
N ILE A 105 2.65 0.76 -7.62
CA ILE A 105 2.62 2.22 -7.86
C ILE A 105 2.65 2.47 -9.35
N ARG A 106 1.88 3.45 -9.82
CA ARG A 106 1.87 3.82 -11.24
C ARG A 106 1.52 5.28 -11.44
N LEU A 107 1.98 5.87 -12.54
CA LEU A 107 1.42 7.10 -13.07
C LEU A 107 0.03 6.80 -13.63
N HIS A 108 -1.01 7.51 -13.13
CA HIS A 108 -2.37 7.24 -13.60
C HIS A 108 -2.53 7.71 -15.06
N PRO A 109 -3.16 6.90 -15.96
CA PRO A 109 -3.21 7.22 -17.38
C PRO A 109 -4.07 8.44 -17.75
N PHE A 110 -5.02 8.83 -16.89
CA PHE A 110 -6.00 9.88 -17.18
C PHE A 110 -6.03 11.03 -16.16
N PHE A 111 -5.42 10.84 -15.00
CA PHE A 111 -5.31 11.86 -13.96
C PHE A 111 -3.85 12.19 -13.72
N ASP A 112 -3.56 13.45 -13.40
CA ASP A 112 -2.20 13.86 -13.05
C ASP A 112 -1.88 13.47 -11.60
N THR A 113 -1.88 12.16 -11.35
CA THR A 113 -1.63 11.56 -10.03
C THR A 113 -0.66 10.40 -10.11
N LEU A 114 0.14 10.23 -9.06
CA LEU A 114 0.73 8.93 -8.71
C LEU A 114 -0.27 8.16 -7.87
N GLU A 115 -0.58 6.94 -8.30
CA GLU A 115 -1.49 6.02 -7.64
C GLU A 115 -0.69 4.93 -6.94
N VAL A 116 -0.68 4.93 -5.60
CA VAL A 116 -0.11 3.86 -4.77
C VAL A 116 -1.21 2.82 -4.51
N ARG A 117 -0.93 1.56 -4.81
CA ARG A 117 -1.90 0.45 -4.88
C ARG A 117 -1.54 -0.76 -4.02
N VAL A 118 -0.35 -0.73 -3.41
CA VAL A 118 0.22 -1.87 -2.67
C VAL A 118 -0.61 -2.26 -1.44
N CYS A 119 -1.33 -1.33 -0.84
CA CYS A 119 -2.02 -1.48 0.45
C CYS A 119 -3.24 -2.40 0.37
N ASP A 120 -3.45 -3.24 1.39
CA ASP A 120 -4.73 -3.87 1.64
C ASP A 120 -5.78 -2.83 2.07
N ALA A 121 -7.05 -3.08 1.83
CA ALA A 121 -8.12 -2.28 2.43
C ALA A 121 -8.10 -2.44 3.94
N GLN A 122 -8.26 -1.33 4.68
CA GLN A 122 -8.21 -1.34 6.13
C GLN A 122 -9.61 -1.51 6.72
N SER A 123 -9.70 -2.21 7.86
CA SER A 123 -10.96 -2.34 8.60
C SER A 123 -11.34 -1.02 9.29
N ARG A 124 -10.35 -0.32 9.84
CA ARG A 124 -10.56 0.95 10.55
C ARG A 124 -10.33 2.15 9.61
N VAL A 125 -11.19 3.15 9.70
CA VAL A 125 -11.06 4.39 8.92
C VAL A 125 -9.77 5.14 9.31
N ASP A 126 -9.44 5.18 10.59
CA ASP A 126 -8.23 5.86 11.07
C ASP A 126 -6.94 5.24 10.52
N ASP A 127 -6.88 3.90 10.38
CA ASP A 127 -5.75 3.21 9.72
C ASP A 127 -5.65 3.64 8.25
N THR A 128 -6.80 3.74 7.55
CA THR A 128 -6.85 4.23 6.15
C THR A 128 -6.31 5.65 6.03
N LEU A 129 -6.75 6.56 6.90
CA LEU A 129 -6.34 7.96 6.88
C LEU A 129 -4.85 8.12 7.21
N ALA A 130 -4.34 7.36 8.18
CA ALA A 130 -2.94 7.36 8.56
C ALA A 130 -2.03 6.90 7.40
N ILE A 131 -2.38 5.80 6.73
CA ILE A 131 -1.65 5.29 5.57
C ILE A 131 -1.71 6.29 4.41
N ALA A 132 -2.87 6.90 4.15
CA ALA A 132 -3.02 7.91 3.10
C ALA A 132 -2.17 9.16 3.38
N ALA A 133 -2.14 9.64 4.64
CA ALA A 133 -1.32 10.77 5.05
C ALA A 133 0.18 10.48 4.91
N LEU A 134 0.62 9.28 5.29
CA LEU A 134 2.02 8.85 5.12
C LEU A 134 2.42 8.82 3.64
N ILE A 135 1.57 8.28 2.78
CA ILE A 135 1.81 8.23 1.32
C ILE A 135 1.85 9.64 0.74
N GLN A 136 0.93 10.53 1.14
CA GLN A 136 0.92 11.92 0.69
C GLN A 136 2.20 12.64 1.12
N ALA A 137 2.61 12.51 2.38
CA ALA A 137 3.83 13.11 2.91
C ALA A 137 5.09 12.59 2.19
N LEU A 138 5.15 11.27 1.90
CA LEU A 138 6.24 10.68 1.13
C LEU A 138 6.37 11.30 -0.27
N ILE A 139 5.26 11.34 -1.01
CA ILE A 139 5.26 11.85 -2.38
C ILE A 139 5.62 13.34 -2.40
N SER A 140 5.10 14.14 -1.45
CA SER A 140 5.48 15.54 -1.25
C SER A 140 6.97 15.69 -0.97
N LYS A 141 7.51 14.89 -0.04
CA LYS A 141 8.93 14.92 0.33
C LYS A 141 9.85 14.62 -0.86
N LEU A 142 9.55 13.55 -1.59
CA LEU A 142 10.35 13.17 -2.75
C LEU A 142 10.27 14.21 -3.88
N HIS A 143 9.09 14.79 -4.10
CA HIS A 143 8.91 15.89 -5.04
C HIS A 143 9.73 17.14 -4.65
N LYS A 144 9.71 17.52 -3.37
CA LYS A 144 10.48 18.66 -2.83
C LYS A 144 11.99 18.45 -2.96
N LEU A 145 12.48 17.26 -2.61
CA LEU A 145 13.90 16.89 -2.77
C LEU A 145 14.33 16.99 -4.23
N LEU A 146 13.53 16.45 -5.16
CA LEU A 146 13.84 16.53 -6.59
C LEU A 146 13.96 17.97 -7.08
N ARG A 147 13.10 18.87 -6.64
CA ARG A 147 13.19 20.32 -6.94
C ARG A 147 14.45 20.98 -6.37
N GLN A 148 15.07 20.39 -5.36
CA GLN A 148 16.35 20.81 -4.78
C GLN A 148 17.56 20.14 -5.42
N ASN A 149 17.38 19.37 -6.52
CA ASN A 149 18.39 18.51 -7.15
C ASN A 149 18.94 17.42 -6.22
N VAL A 150 18.13 16.96 -5.26
CA VAL A 150 18.45 15.84 -4.37
C VAL A 150 17.56 14.66 -4.74
N THR A 151 18.14 13.49 -4.85
CA THR A 151 17.41 12.27 -5.22
C THR A 151 17.62 11.17 -4.18
N PHE A 152 16.58 10.39 -3.95
CA PHE A 152 16.69 9.15 -3.20
C PHE A 152 17.24 8.03 -4.11
N ARG A 153 18.06 7.13 -3.57
CA ARG A 153 18.69 6.06 -4.36
C ARG A 153 17.64 5.13 -4.99
N ILE A 154 17.82 4.82 -6.26
CA ILE A 154 16.97 3.88 -7.00
C ILE A 154 17.57 2.47 -6.89
N TYR A 155 16.76 1.54 -6.39
CA TYR A 155 17.14 0.15 -6.22
C TYR A 155 16.54 -0.74 -7.30
N ARG A 156 17.19 -1.87 -7.59
CA ARG A 156 16.69 -2.86 -8.54
C ARG A 156 15.40 -3.49 -8.02
N ARG A 157 14.42 -3.67 -8.91
CA ARG A 157 13.12 -4.26 -8.57
C ARG A 157 13.23 -5.57 -7.79
N ARG A 158 14.12 -6.47 -8.19
CA ARG A 158 14.27 -7.78 -7.53
C ARG A 158 14.65 -7.69 -6.06
N LEU A 159 15.42 -6.69 -5.67
CA LEU A 159 15.73 -6.43 -4.25
C LEU A 159 14.51 -5.91 -3.51
N LEU A 160 13.71 -5.04 -4.15
CA LEU A 160 12.47 -4.53 -3.57
C LEU A 160 11.41 -5.62 -3.44
N ASP A 161 11.34 -6.55 -4.39
CA ASP A 161 10.44 -7.72 -4.35
C ASP A 161 10.74 -8.61 -3.13
N GLU A 162 12.00 -8.75 -2.71
CA GLU A 162 12.37 -9.48 -1.49
C GLU A 162 11.78 -8.81 -0.24
N ASN A 163 11.93 -7.49 -0.11
CA ASN A 163 11.32 -6.75 1.00
C ASN A 163 9.79 -6.77 0.94
N ARG A 164 9.21 -6.74 -0.25
CA ARG A 164 7.76 -6.86 -0.45
C ARG A 164 7.24 -8.22 0.02
N TRP A 165 7.98 -9.30 -0.25
CA TRP A 165 7.65 -10.63 0.25
C TRP A 165 7.75 -10.70 1.78
N ARG A 166 8.82 -10.16 2.38
CA ARG A 166 9.00 -10.08 3.83
C ARG A 166 7.86 -9.30 4.50
N ALA A 167 7.47 -8.16 3.94
CA ALA A 167 6.32 -7.38 4.40
C ALA A 167 5.02 -8.19 4.33
N SER A 168 4.77 -8.92 3.23
CA SER A 168 3.61 -9.81 3.10
C SER A 168 3.56 -10.89 4.17
N ARG A 169 4.72 -11.48 4.49
CA ARG A 169 4.82 -12.61 5.42
C ARG A 169 4.74 -12.17 6.88
N TYR A 170 5.47 -11.12 7.24
CA TYR A 170 5.73 -10.76 8.63
C TYR A 170 5.12 -9.43 9.06
N GLY A 171 4.66 -8.59 8.11
CA GLY A 171 4.17 -7.25 8.42
C GLY A 171 5.20 -6.41 9.19
N ILE A 172 4.74 -5.73 10.23
CA ILE A 172 5.57 -4.87 11.07
C ILE A 172 6.46 -5.64 12.07
N ASP A 173 6.20 -6.93 12.28
CA ASP A 173 6.96 -7.76 13.24
C ASP A 173 8.18 -8.45 12.60
N GLY A 174 8.35 -8.27 11.29
CA GLY A 174 9.48 -8.81 10.56
C GLY A 174 10.66 -7.88 10.46
N LYS A 175 11.59 -8.28 9.59
CA LYS A 175 12.76 -7.49 9.21
C LYS A 175 12.72 -7.22 7.72
N LEU A 176 13.04 -6.00 7.34
CA LEU A 176 13.31 -5.63 5.95
C LEU A 176 14.82 -5.44 5.76
N ILE A 177 15.27 -5.57 4.52
CA ILE A 177 16.64 -5.27 4.16
C ILE A 177 16.78 -3.76 4.00
N ASP A 178 17.62 -3.15 4.82
CA ASP A 178 18.12 -1.81 4.58
C ASP A 178 19.26 -1.90 3.57
N PHE A 179 18.97 -1.58 2.32
CA PHE A 179 19.93 -1.66 1.23
C PHE A 179 21.04 -0.61 1.31
N GLY A 180 20.83 0.49 2.05
CA GLY A 180 21.85 1.50 2.29
C GLY A 180 22.90 1.04 3.27
N ARG A 181 22.47 0.33 4.32
CA ARG A 181 23.35 -0.25 5.35
C ARG A 181 23.74 -1.70 5.08
N GLU A 182 23.19 -2.32 4.02
CA GLU A 182 23.40 -3.72 3.64
C GLU A 182 23.16 -4.72 4.78
N LYS A 183 22.09 -4.49 5.56
CA LYS A 183 21.72 -5.34 6.70
C LYS A 183 20.21 -5.50 6.87
N GLU A 184 19.81 -6.56 7.56
CA GLU A 184 18.44 -6.70 8.06
C GLU A 184 18.20 -5.73 9.22
N THR A 185 17.07 -5.03 9.15
CA THR A 185 16.64 -4.08 10.19
C THR A 185 15.19 -4.36 10.55
N GLU A 186 14.83 -4.29 11.82
CA GLU A 186 13.45 -4.43 12.29
C GLU A 186 12.56 -3.47 11.53
N THR A 187 11.44 -3.98 11.00
CA THR A 187 10.50 -3.19 10.18
C THR A 187 9.99 -1.97 10.95
N ARG A 188 9.71 -2.10 12.26
CA ARG A 188 9.27 -1.01 13.12
C ARG A 188 10.29 0.13 13.16
N ASN A 189 11.59 -0.18 13.27
CA ASN A 189 12.65 0.84 13.27
C ASN A 189 12.72 1.58 11.93
N LEU A 190 12.62 0.85 10.80
CA LEU A 190 12.59 1.46 9.48
C LEU A 190 11.34 2.33 9.25
N ILE A 191 10.21 1.97 9.87
CA ILE A 191 9.00 2.80 9.83
C ILE A 191 9.19 4.07 10.65
N HIS A 192 9.82 4.02 11.82
CA HIS A 192 10.16 5.24 12.59
C HIS A 192 11.11 6.15 11.81
N GLU A 193 12.18 5.60 11.19
CA GLU A 193 13.06 6.36 10.30
C GLU A 193 12.27 6.98 9.11
N PHE A 194 11.28 6.27 8.60
CA PHE A 194 10.42 6.78 7.53
C PHE A 194 9.52 7.93 8.01
N ILE A 195 8.94 7.84 9.20
CA ILE A 195 8.14 8.92 9.81
C ILE A 195 9.01 10.16 10.01
N GLU A 196 10.23 10.01 10.53
CA GLU A 196 11.21 11.10 10.68
C GLU A 196 11.57 11.73 9.34
N PHE A 197 11.78 10.91 8.30
CA PHE A 197 12.12 11.38 6.96
C PHE A 197 11.05 12.31 6.36
N VAL A 198 9.78 12.10 6.67
CA VAL A 198 8.65 12.89 6.13
C VAL A 198 8.10 13.92 7.12
N ALA A 199 8.70 14.08 8.31
CA ALA A 199 8.14 14.87 9.42
C ALA A 199 7.90 16.35 9.06
N ASP A 200 8.75 16.97 8.26
CA ASP A 200 8.59 18.34 7.77
C ASP A 200 7.38 18.46 6.84
N GLU A 201 7.18 17.51 5.94
CA GLU A 201 6.02 17.48 5.03
C GLU A 201 4.71 17.24 5.78
N VAL A 202 4.72 16.37 6.79
CA VAL A 202 3.57 16.15 7.67
C VAL A 202 3.13 17.46 8.35
N ALA A 203 4.12 18.28 8.77
CA ALA A 203 3.84 19.58 9.35
C ALA A 203 3.26 20.58 8.35
N GLU A 204 3.83 20.63 7.14
CA GLU A 204 3.37 21.51 6.05
C GLU A 204 1.95 21.13 5.55
N LEU A 205 1.67 19.84 5.45
CA LEU A 205 0.38 19.29 5.02
C LEU A 205 -0.70 19.32 6.11
N GLY A 206 -0.34 19.59 7.36
CA GLY A 206 -1.27 19.64 8.49
C GLY A 206 -1.80 18.26 8.92
N SER A 207 -1.13 17.17 8.55
CA SER A 207 -1.59 15.78 8.76
C SER A 207 -1.03 15.10 10.02
N ARG A 208 -0.62 15.88 11.03
CA ARG A 208 -0.05 15.35 12.28
C ARG A 208 -0.98 14.40 13.02
N ARG A 209 -2.30 14.70 13.02
CA ARG A 209 -3.30 13.88 13.69
C ARG A 209 -3.35 12.48 13.11
N GLU A 210 -3.43 12.37 11.81
CA GLU A 210 -3.48 11.12 11.06
C GLU A 210 -2.16 10.36 11.22
N MET A 211 -1.03 11.05 11.13
CA MET A 211 0.30 10.45 11.31
C MET A 211 0.55 9.90 12.71
N ASN A 212 0.03 10.55 13.77
CA ASN A 212 0.11 10.01 15.13
C ASN A 212 -0.59 8.65 15.26
N HIS A 213 -1.54 8.34 14.39
CA HIS A 213 -2.21 7.04 14.40
C HIS A 213 -1.30 5.90 13.92
N ILE A 214 -0.22 6.18 13.17
CA ILE A 214 0.79 5.18 12.79
C ILE A 214 1.43 4.55 14.04
N GLU A 215 1.73 5.36 15.08
CA GLU A 215 2.25 4.85 16.34
C GLU A 215 1.28 3.87 17.01
N ARG A 216 -0.02 4.12 16.85
CA ARG A 216 -1.05 3.20 17.34
C ARG A 216 -1.03 1.88 16.57
N ILE A 217 -0.89 1.90 15.24
CA ILE A 217 -0.73 0.68 14.42
C ILE A 217 0.53 -0.08 14.87
N LEU A 218 1.64 0.64 15.08
CA LEU A 218 2.88 0.02 15.57
C LEU A 218 2.73 -0.60 16.97
N HIS A 219 1.90 -0.05 17.84
CA HIS A 219 1.68 -0.58 19.18
C HIS A 219 0.65 -1.71 19.24
N GLU A 220 -0.51 -1.54 18.59
CA GLU A 220 -1.65 -2.47 18.65
C GLU A 220 -1.55 -3.60 17.61
N GLY A 221 -0.68 -3.48 16.63
CA GLY A 221 -0.61 -4.36 15.47
C GLY A 221 -1.45 -3.88 14.29
N THR A 222 -1.17 -4.43 13.13
CA THR A 222 -1.92 -4.20 11.89
C THR A 222 -3.29 -4.88 11.93
N GLY A 223 -4.14 -4.61 10.95
CA GLY A 223 -5.41 -5.32 10.83
C GLY A 223 -5.24 -6.86 10.75
N ALA A 224 -4.16 -7.32 10.11
CA ALA A 224 -3.85 -8.76 10.06
C ALA A 224 -3.52 -9.33 11.45
N ASP A 225 -2.75 -8.59 12.27
CA ASP A 225 -2.40 -9.02 13.63
C ASP A 225 -3.65 -9.15 14.51
N ARG A 226 -4.54 -8.18 14.42
CA ARG A 226 -5.80 -8.19 15.16
C ARG A 226 -6.73 -9.34 14.74
N GLN A 227 -6.81 -9.64 13.44
CA GLN A 227 -7.56 -10.78 12.92
C GLN A 227 -6.96 -12.11 13.41
N LEU A 228 -5.64 -12.27 13.32
CA LEU A 228 -4.94 -13.47 13.79
C LEU A 228 -5.10 -13.68 15.29
N ALA A 229 -5.06 -12.64 16.11
CA ALA A 229 -5.29 -12.72 17.55
C ALA A 229 -6.71 -13.23 17.89
N VAL A 230 -7.73 -12.87 17.10
CA VAL A 230 -9.08 -13.44 17.25
C VAL A 230 -9.09 -14.92 16.86
N TRP A 231 -8.46 -15.26 15.75
CA TRP A 231 -8.35 -16.64 15.28
C TRP A 231 -7.62 -17.55 16.29
N GLU A 232 -6.47 -17.12 16.81
CA GLU A 232 -5.71 -17.86 17.80
C GLU A 232 -6.52 -18.21 19.05
N ARG A 233 -7.39 -17.29 19.49
CA ARG A 233 -8.24 -17.45 20.66
C ARG A 233 -9.47 -18.31 20.40
N THR A 234 -10.08 -18.22 19.20
CA THR A 234 -11.41 -18.80 18.95
C THR A 234 -11.40 -20.00 18.02
N GLN A 235 -10.41 -20.10 17.13
CA GLN A 235 -10.36 -21.05 16.01
C GLN A 235 -11.65 -21.02 15.16
N ASP A 236 -12.34 -19.86 15.13
CA ASP A 236 -13.59 -19.65 14.43
C ASP A 236 -13.47 -18.50 13.45
N ILE A 237 -13.58 -18.79 12.15
CA ILE A 237 -13.52 -17.77 11.08
C ILE A 237 -14.71 -16.80 11.15
N LYS A 238 -15.86 -17.25 11.67
CA LYS A 238 -17.02 -16.37 11.87
C LYS A 238 -16.69 -15.30 12.91
N ALA A 239 -16.04 -15.68 14.02
CA ALA A 239 -15.61 -14.71 15.03
C ALA A 239 -14.62 -13.67 14.46
N VAL A 240 -13.73 -14.07 13.52
CA VAL A 240 -12.86 -13.15 12.80
C VAL A 240 -13.68 -12.16 11.95
N VAL A 241 -14.69 -12.66 11.22
CA VAL A 241 -15.57 -11.80 10.41
C VAL A 241 -16.33 -10.82 11.29
N ASP A 242 -16.94 -11.28 12.39
CA ASP A 242 -17.65 -10.44 13.33
C ASP A 242 -16.74 -9.34 13.93
N HIS A 243 -15.48 -9.67 14.21
CA HIS A 243 -14.47 -8.71 14.64
C HIS A 243 -14.18 -7.63 13.57
N ILE A 244 -13.97 -8.04 12.30
CA ILE A 244 -13.75 -7.09 11.20
C ILE A 244 -14.95 -6.15 11.05
N VAL A 245 -16.17 -6.67 11.14
CA VAL A 245 -17.39 -5.86 11.11
C VAL A 245 -17.40 -4.85 12.25
N ALA A 246 -17.09 -5.29 13.49
CA ALA A 246 -17.03 -4.41 14.65
C ALA A 246 -15.97 -3.29 14.48
N GLU A 247 -14.77 -3.62 13.97
CA GLU A 247 -13.74 -2.62 13.68
C GLU A 247 -14.18 -1.62 12.61
N THR A 248 -14.92 -2.07 11.59
CA THR A 248 -15.41 -1.20 10.50
C THR A 248 -16.42 -0.16 11.00
N TYR A 249 -17.18 -0.50 12.03
CA TYR A 249 -18.12 0.43 12.67
C TYR A 249 -17.54 1.22 13.84
N GLN A 250 -16.29 0.98 14.20
CA GLN A 250 -15.63 1.69 15.30
C GLN A 250 -15.60 3.21 15.04
N GLY A 251 -16.08 3.99 15.99
CA GLY A 251 -16.11 5.45 15.91
C GLY A 251 -17.34 6.03 15.20
N LEU A 252 -18.26 5.19 14.70
CA LEU A 252 -19.56 5.65 14.21
C LEU A 252 -20.55 5.75 15.37
N SER A 253 -21.34 6.84 15.41
CA SER A 253 -22.42 6.98 16.38
C SER A 253 -23.59 6.04 16.06
N GLU A 254 -24.39 5.68 17.08
CA GLU A 254 -25.60 4.85 16.89
C GLU A 254 -26.58 5.48 15.88
N VAL A 255 -26.63 6.80 15.81
CA VAL A 255 -27.48 7.56 14.86
C VAL A 255 -26.99 7.34 13.42
N GLU A 256 -25.68 7.33 13.18
CA GLU A 256 -25.10 7.07 11.84
C GLU A 256 -25.28 5.61 11.43
N LEU A 257 -25.25 4.68 12.38
CA LEU A 257 -25.51 3.25 12.14
C LEU A 257 -26.98 2.99 11.79
N ALA A 258 -27.93 3.64 12.50
CA ALA A 258 -29.35 3.52 12.22
C ALA A 258 -29.74 4.10 10.85
N ALA A 259 -29.15 5.24 10.45
CA ALA A 259 -29.38 5.85 9.14
C ALA A 259 -28.93 4.94 7.97
N LYS A 260 -27.83 4.16 8.16
CA LYS A 260 -27.34 3.21 7.15
C LYS A 260 -28.19 1.96 7.03
N ALA A 261 -28.77 1.47 8.12
CA ALA A 261 -29.69 0.32 8.10
C ALA A 261 -30.94 0.60 7.28
N THR A 262 -31.42 1.87 7.28
CA THR A 262 -32.62 2.30 6.54
C THR A 262 -32.38 2.45 5.03
N VAL A 263 -31.12 2.63 4.58
CA VAL A 263 -30.75 2.74 3.15
C VAL A 263 -30.47 1.38 2.52
N ALA A 264 -30.24 0.34 3.33
CA ALA A 264 -29.95 -1.03 2.87
C ALA A 264 -31.18 -1.96 2.84
N SER A 265 -32.33 -1.47 3.26
CA SER A 265 -33.65 -2.12 3.18
C SER A 265 -34.45 -1.60 1.98
#